data_60e825c53c4cbab81ad3405b341f0858
#
_entry.id   60e825c53c4cbab81ad3405b341f0858
#
_cell.length_a   1.000
_cell.length_b   1.000
_cell.length_c   1.000
_cell.angle_alpha   90.00
_cell.angle_beta   90.00
_cell.angle_gamma   90.00
#
_symmetry.space_group_name_H-M   'P 1'
#
loop_
_entity.id
_entity.type
_entity.pdbx_description
1 polymer ?
#
loop_
_entity_poly.entity_id
_entity_poly.type
_entity_poly.pdbx_seq_one_letter_code
_entity_poly.pdbx_strand_id
1 'polypeptide(L)'
;MKIGVIGGGKVGRCLASYLKESLVGITANSPEHSRQLAENFATEPCTNEELVERAEVLLLTVPDRLIGTVAASLVSASVSEHATGSAPAAQVPQLPLAGKVFLHCSGSMGLEELAPLAAAGVHVGSLHPLQSFAGGATQLAGVYMAVDGDEAACEAATAIATALGGHPFSVPAAERAAYHAAACICSNYAVAVEALAQRLMSRWLGNEEAAWQALLPLFKGTAANLERTASPRTALTGPIARGDVTTVAKHLAVLPPELLDAYCSLGLATTKLALANGTIDKEVAAELTQLLKR
;
A
#
# COMPACT_ATOMS: atom_id res chain seq x y z
N MET A 1 3.81 -18.55 -17.00
CA MET A 1 3.90 -17.07 -16.97
C MET A 1 5.25 -16.70 -16.37
N LYS A 2 6.09 -16.00 -17.13
CA LYS A 2 7.42 -15.51 -16.70
C LYS A 2 7.25 -14.09 -16.16
N ILE A 3 7.61 -13.86 -14.91
CA ILE A 3 7.37 -12.58 -14.22
C ILE A 3 8.69 -11.90 -13.90
N GLY A 4 8.81 -10.64 -14.29
CA GLY A 4 9.91 -9.76 -13.91
C GLY A 4 9.46 -8.73 -12.87
N VAL A 5 10.34 -8.34 -11.96
CA VAL A 5 10.06 -7.30 -10.95
C VAL A 5 11.03 -6.13 -11.13
N ILE A 6 10.49 -4.97 -11.47
CA ILE A 6 11.26 -3.71 -11.55
C ILE A 6 11.03 -2.92 -10.27
N GLY A 7 12.04 -2.90 -9.39
CA GLY A 7 12.00 -2.24 -8.11
C GLY A 7 12.26 -3.17 -6.92
N GLY A 8 13.45 -3.10 -6.34
CA GLY A 8 13.92 -3.94 -5.22
C GLY A 8 13.48 -3.42 -3.83
N GLY A 9 12.39 -2.65 -3.75
CA GLY A 9 11.81 -2.17 -2.49
C GLY A 9 11.12 -3.26 -1.67
N LYS A 10 10.44 -2.87 -0.58
CA LYS A 10 9.74 -3.82 0.31
C LYS A 10 8.67 -4.65 -0.42
N VAL A 11 7.87 -4.00 -1.27
CA VAL A 11 6.83 -4.66 -2.07
C VAL A 11 7.46 -5.62 -3.08
N GLY A 12 8.42 -5.14 -3.88
CA GLY A 12 9.07 -5.98 -4.91
C GLY A 12 9.73 -7.22 -4.33
N ARG A 13 10.49 -7.08 -3.23
CA ARG A 13 11.11 -8.22 -2.55
C ARG A 13 10.08 -9.20 -1.97
N CYS A 14 8.99 -8.68 -1.42
CA CYS A 14 7.91 -9.54 -0.93
C CYS A 14 7.28 -10.33 -2.07
N LEU A 15 6.85 -9.68 -3.15
CA LEU A 15 6.27 -10.36 -4.31
C LEU A 15 7.25 -11.36 -4.92
N ALA A 16 8.51 -10.99 -5.12
CA ALA A 16 9.55 -11.88 -5.64
C ALA A 16 9.72 -13.14 -4.78
N SER A 17 9.61 -13.03 -3.45
CA SER A 17 9.74 -14.18 -2.54
C SER A 17 8.64 -15.22 -2.69
N TYR A 18 7.45 -14.81 -3.12
CA TYR A 18 6.32 -15.70 -3.38
C TYR A 18 6.29 -16.24 -4.82
N LEU A 19 6.81 -15.48 -5.78
CA LEU A 19 6.77 -15.81 -7.21
C LEU A 19 7.94 -16.68 -7.70
N LYS A 20 8.70 -17.29 -6.79
CA LYS A 20 9.97 -18.01 -7.02
C LYS A 20 10.05 -18.78 -8.34
N GLU A 21 9.08 -19.64 -8.61
CA GLU A 21 9.07 -20.50 -9.81
C GLU A 21 8.78 -19.73 -11.10
N SER A 22 8.10 -18.60 -11.00
CA SER A 22 7.72 -17.74 -12.13
C SER A 22 8.67 -16.55 -12.30
N LEU A 23 9.51 -16.24 -11.28
CA LEU A 23 10.38 -15.09 -11.27
C LEU A 23 11.58 -15.29 -12.21
N VAL A 24 11.71 -14.46 -13.25
CA VAL A 24 12.84 -14.49 -14.17
C VAL A 24 13.92 -13.44 -13.88
N GLY A 25 13.65 -12.52 -12.96
CA GLY A 25 14.60 -11.51 -12.50
C GLY A 25 13.94 -10.42 -11.67
N ILE A 26 14.79 -9.71 -10.93
CA ILE A 26 14.42 -8.53 -10.14
C ILE A 26 15.50 -7.46 -10.30
N THR A 27 15.09 -6.21 -10.55
CA THR A 27 16.01 -5.08 -10.70
C THR A 27 15.82 -4.04 -9.59
N ALA A 28 16.83 -3.20 -9.41
CA ALA A 28 16.82 -2.09 -8.48
C ALA A 28 17.46 -0.84 -9.10
N ASN A 29 17.55 0.23 -8.32
CA ASN A 29 18.07 1.52 -8.75
C ASN A 29 19.60 1.53 -9.03
N SER A 30 20.34 0.50 -8.62
CA SER A 30 21.76 0.37 -8.93
C SER A 30 22.12 -1.04 -9.36
N PRO A 31 23.13 -1.21 -10.23
CA PRO A 31 23.59 -2.53 -10.68
C PRO A 31 24.07 -3.43 -9.52
N GLU A 32 24.68 -2.85 -8.50
CA GLU A 32 25.15 -3.58 -7.32
C GLU A 32 23.97 -4.14 -6.53
N HIS A 33 22.94 -3.32 -6.27
CA HIS A 33 21.74 -3.75 -5.57
C HIS A 33 20.96 -4.78 -6.40
N SER A 34 20.88 -4.62 -7.72
CA SER A 34 20.27 -5.62 -8.62
C SER A 34 20.99 -6.96 -8.54
N ARG A 35 22.33 -6.99 -8.51
CA ARG A 35 23.12 -8.22 -8.32
C ARG A 35 22.83 -8.89 -6.99
N GLN A 36 22.83 -8.13 -5.91
CA GLN A 36 22.52 -8.66 -4.57
C GLN A 36 21.12 -9.27 -4.51
N LEU A 37 20.12 -8.64 -5.15
CA LEU A 37 18.77 -9.18 -5.23
C LEU A 37 18.73 -10.46 -6.08
N ALA A 38 19.40 -10.47 -7.21
CA ALA A 38 19.47 -11.65 -8.06
C ALA A 38 20.05 -12.87 -7.32
N GLU A 39 21.12 -12.70 -6.53
CA GLU A 39 21.67 -13.73 -5.65
C GLU A 39 20.66 -14.19 -4.61
N ASN A 40 19.96 -13.24 -3.94
CA ASN A 40 18.96 -13.57 -2.90
C ASN A 40 17.75 -14.35 -3.43
N PHE A 41 17.39 -14.14 -4.69
CA PHE A 41 16.24 -14.78 -5.33
C PHE A 41 16.62 -15.89 -6.33
N ALA A 42 17.90 -16.25 -6.39
CA ALA A 42 18.43 -17.27 -7.31
C ALA A 42 18.06 -17.01 -8.77
N THR A 43 18.15 -15.74 -9.19
CA THR A 43 17.97 -15.29 -10.58
C THR A 43 19.29 -14.75 -11.14
N GLU A 44 19.36 -14.55 -12.45
CA GLU A 44 20.50 -13.89 -13.05
C GLU A 44 20.39 -12.37 -12.92
N PRO A 45 21.49 -11.65 -12.59
CA PRO A 45 21.52 -10.20 -12.66
C PRO A 45 21.15 -9.69 -14.05
N CYS A 46 20.34 -8.63 -14.10
CA CYS A 46 19.90 -8.05 -15.37
C CYS A 46 19.60 -6.56 -15.23
N THR A 47 19.60 -5.87 -16.37
CA THR A 47 19.03 -4.52 -16.52
C THR A 47 17.51 -4.59 -16.66
N ASN A 48 16.84 -3.44 -16.67
CA ASN A 48 15.40 -3.40 -16.92
C ASN A 48 15.07 -3.88 -18.34
N GLU A 49 15.90 -3.53 -19.31
CA GLU A 49 15.76 -3.91 -20.71
C GLU A 49 15.88 -5.44 -20.89
N GLU A 50 16.94 -6.04 -20.35
CA GLU A 50 17.12 -7.49 -20.34
C GLU A 50 15.99 -8.22 -19.61
N LEU A 51 15.44 -7.61 -18.55
CA LEU A 51 14.30 -8.18 -17.83
C LEU A 51 13.03 -8.16 -18.70
N VAL A 52 12.82 -7.07 -19.45
CA VAL A 52 11.71 -6.99 -20.42
C VAL A 52 11.82 -8.07 -21.49
N GLU A 53 13.01 -8.38 -21.98
CA GLU A 53 13.20 -9.46 -22.95
C GLU A 53 12.81 -10.84 -22.40
N ARG A 54 13.13 -11.11 -21.14
CA ARG A 54 12.93 -12.40 -20.45
C ARG A 54 11.50 -12.63 -19.95
N ALA A 55 10.81 -11.55 -19.54
CA ALA A 55 9.52 -11.62 -18.89
C ALA A 55 8.34 -11.49 -19.86
N GLU A 56 7.21 -12.09 -19.49
CA GLU A 56 5.90 -11.91 -20.12
C GLU A 56 5.11 -10.83 -19.38
N VAL A 57 5.23 -10.80 -18.05
CA VAL A 57 4.60 -9.84 -17.16
C VAL A 57 5.66 -9.12 -16.34
N LEU A 58 5.57 -7.80 -16.25
CA LEU A 58 6.46 -6.97 -15.45
C LEU A 58 5.69 -6.25 -14.34
N LEU A 59 6.14 -6.45 -13.10
CA LEU A 59 5.61 -5.76 -11.92
C LEU A 59 6.47 -4.52 -11.63
N LEU A 60 5.88 -3.33 -11.73
CA LEU A 60 6.52 -2.07 -11.38
C LEU A 60 6.29 -1.78 -9.90
N THR A 61 7.27 -2.08 -9.07
CA THR A 61 7.26 -1.90 -7.62
C THR A 61 8.18 -0.76 -7.16
N VAL A 62 8.46 0.16 -8.07
CA VAL A 62 9.18 1.40 -7.79
C VAL A 62 8.28 2.40 -7.05
N PRO A 63 8.84 3.42 -6.38
CA PRO A 63 8.04 4.52 -5.83
C PRO A 63 7.14 5.16 -6.87
N ASP A 64 5.92 5.53 -6.51
CA ASP A 64 4.87 6.04 -7.40
C ASP A 64 5.39 7.11 -8.37
N ARG A 65 6.14 8.09 -7.87
CA ARG A 65 6.75 9.17 -8.67
C ARG A 65 7.72 8.72 -9.76
N LEU A 66 8.15 7.45 -9.75
CA LEU A 66 9.10 6.90 -10.72
C LEU A 66 8.44 5.97 -11.75
N ILE A 67 7.15 5.65 -11.59
CA ILE A 67 6.44 4.73 -12.50
C ILE A 67 6.48 5.26 -13.93
N GLY A 68 6.05 6.51 -14.14
CA GLY A 68 6.08 7.15 -15.47
C GLY A 68 7.48 7.30 -16.05
N THR A 69 8.48 7.60 -15.21
CA THR A 69 9.88 7.70 -15.64
C THR A 69 10.40 6.35 -16.14
N VAL A 70 10.13 5.26 -15.42
CA VAL A 70 10.52 3.91 -15.84
C VAL A 70 9.79 3.51 -17.12
N ALA A 71 8.48 3.77 -17.21
CA ALA A 71 7.69 3.50 -18.41
C ALA A 71 8.27 4.22 -19.64
N ALA A 72 8.55 5.52 -19.52
CA ALA A 72 9.12 6.32 -20.61
C ALA A 72 10.54 5.86 -21.02
N SER A 73 11.40 5.48 -20.06
CA SER A 73 12.74 5.00 -20.35
C SER A 73 12.73 3.70 -21.16
N LEU A 74 11.82 2.76 -20.81
CA LEU A 74 11.68 1.50 -21.54
C LEU A 74 11.17 1.72 -22.98
N VAL A 75 10.23 2.64 -23.17
CA VAL A 75 9.77 3.02 -24.52
C VAL A 75 10.90 3.68 -25.31
N SER A 76 11.67 4.58 -24.71
CA SER A 76 12.82 5.20 -25.38
C SER A 76 13.88 4.17 -25.79
N ALA A 77 14.12 3.16 -24.98
CA ALA A 77 15.02 2.05 -25.31
C ALA A 77 14.47 1.16 -26.44
N SER A 78 13.15 1.15 -26.66
CA SER A 78 12.53 0.41 -27.78
C SER A 78 12.58 1.15 -29.11
N VAL A 79 12.80 2.47 -29.09
CA VAL A 79 12.91 3.31 -30.28
C VAL A 79 14.39 3.61 -30.54
N SER A 80 15.06 2.82 -31.36
CA SER A 80 16.42 3.19 -31.78
C SER A 80 16.36 4.42 -32.68
N GLU A 81 16.95 5.54 -32.22
CA GLU A 81 17.20 6.68 -33.07
C GLU A 81 18.09 6.25 -34.26
N HIS A 82 17.58 6.46 -35.47
CA HIS A 82 18.40 6.35 -36.68
C HIS A 82 19.48 7.43 -36.57
N ALA A 83 20.69 7.01 -36.18
CA ALA A 83 21.86 7.87 -36.33
C ALA A 83 21.97 8.24 -37.81
N THR A 84 21.84 9.52 -38.13
CA THR A 84 22.13 10.12 -39.41
C THR A 84 23.66 10.06 -39.62
N GLY A 85 24.17 8.93 -40.12
CA GLY A 85 25.57 8.73 -40.40
C GLY A 85 25.78 7.50 -41.26
N SER A 86 26.49 7.64 -42.36
CA SER A 86 26.75 6.70 -43.45
C SER A 86 27.66 5.50 -43.08
N ALA A 87 27.19 4.66 -42.18
CA ALA A 87 27.73 3.32 -41.96
C ALA A 87 26.57 2.31 -41.92
N PRO A 88 26.74 1.03 -42.36
CA PRO A 88 25.66 0.04 -42.24
C PRO A 88 25.33 -0.14 -40.77
N ALA A 89 24.14 0.35 -40.40
CA ALA A 89 23.64 0.25 -39.05
C ALA A 89 23.49 -1.23 -38.67
N ALA A 90 24.31 -1.69 -37.73
CA ALA A 90 23.95 -2.88 -36.98
C ALA A 90 22.57 -2.64 -36.42
N GLN A 91 21.57 -3.50 -36.74
CA GLN A 91 20.24 -3.43 -36.18
C GLN A 91 20.38 -3.57 -34.68
N VAL A 92 20.24 -2.45 -33.93
CA VAL A 92 20.11 -2.52 -32.49
C VAL A 92 18.77 -3.22 -32.26
N PRO A 93 18.73 -4.36 -31.55
CA PRO A 93 17.48 -5.06 -31.30
C PRO A 93 16.50 -4.11 -30.60
N GLN A 94 15.34 -3.88 -31.22
CA GLN A 94 14.28 -3.13 -30.55
C GLN A 94 13.78 -3.93 -29.34
N LEU A 95 13.63 -3.28 -28.21
CA LEU A 95 13.08 -3.91 -27.01
C LEU A 95 11.66 -4.45 -27.32
N PRO A 96 11.38 -5.76 -27.15
CA PRO A 96 10.11 -6.38 -27.54
C PRO A 96 9.01 -6.04 -26.53
N LEU A 97 8.43 -4.86 -26.62
CA LEU A 97 7.39 -4.38 -25.72
C LEU A 97 6.00 -4.91 -26.08
N ALA A 98 5.65 -4.99 -27.37
CA ALA A 98 4.32 -5.33 -27.83
C ALA A 98 3.83 -6.68 -27.28
N GLY A 99 2.58 -6.70 -26.77
CA GLY A 99 1.93 -7.89 -26.23
C GLY A 99 2.41 -8.30 -24.82
N LYS A 100 3.35 -7.58 -24.21
CA LYS A 100 3.71 -7.80 -22.80
C LYS A 100 2.71 -7.11 -21.88
N VAL A 101 2.69 -7.55 -20.62
CA VAL A 101 1.83 -6.97 -19.57
C VAL A 101 2.70 -6.22 -18.57
N PHE A 102 2.33 -4.98 -18.27
CA PHE A 102 2.95 -4.18 -17.21
C PHE A 102 1.94 -3.80 -16.15
N LEU A 103 2.23 -4.15 -14.91
CA LEU A 103 1.36 -3.90 -13.75
C LEU A 103 2.10 -3.05 -12.73
N HIS A 104 1.63 -1.84 -12.43
CA HIS A 104 2.18 -1.11 -11.29
C HIS A 104 1.51 -1.55 -9.99
N CYS A 105 2.22 -1.38 -8.85
CA CYS A 105 1.72 -1.76 -7.53
C CYS A 105 1.29 -0.57 -6.66
N SER A 106 1.08 0.62 -7.25
CA SER A 106 0.55 1.78 -6.52
C SER A 106 -0.93 1.59 -6.16
N GLY A 107 -1.30 1.98 -4.95
CA GLY A 107 -2.70 1.97 -4.50
C GLY A 107 -3.49 3.20 -4.92
N SER A 108 -2.82 4.33 -5.14
CA SER A 108 -3.45 5.63 -5.39
C SER A 108 -3.45 6.06 -6.86
N MET A 109 -2.47 5.59 -7.64
CA MET A 109 -2.32 5.99 -9.03
C MET A 109 -3.25 5.24 -9.97
N GLY A 110 -3.74 5.94 -11.00
CA GLY A 110 -4.37 5.34 -12.16
C GLY A 110 -3.33 4.80 -13.16
N LEU A 111 -3.75 4.60 -14.40
CA LEU A 111 -2.92 4.02 -15.46
C LEU A 111 -2.25 5.08 -16.35
N GLU A 112 -2.45 6.36 -16.07
CA GLU A 112 -1.97 7.48 -16.88
C GLU A 112 -0.45 7.46 -17.04
N GLU A 113 0.26 7.07 -15.98
CA GLU A 113 1.71 6.96 -15.97
C GLU A 113 2.25 5.84 -16.89
N LEU A 114 1.40 4.88 -17.24
CA LEU A 114 1.71 3.79 -18.18
C LEU A 114 1.28 4.09 -19.62
N ALA A 115 0.69 5.27 -19.89
CA ALA A 115 0.24 5.63 -21.24
C ALA A 115 1.31 5.49 -22.33
N PRO A 116 2.61 5.83 -22.10
CA PRO A 116 3.65 5.59 -23.10
C PRO A 116 3.81 4.10 -23.46
N LEU A 117 3.72 3.19 -22.49
CA LEU A 117 3.77 1.74 -22.72
C LEU A 117 2.55 1.26 -23.48
N ALA A 118 1.35 1.73 -23.12
CA ALA A 118 0.12 1.39 -23.83
C ALA A 118 0.18 1.81 -25.31
N ALA A 119 0.73 3.01 -25.60
CA ALA A 119 0.96 3.48 -26.97
C ALA A 119 1.97 2.63 -27.76
N ALA A 120 2.85 1.92 -27.06
CA ALA A 120 3.82 0.97 -27.65
C ALA A 120 3.23 -0.46 -27.78
N GLY A 121 1.93 -0.67 -27.58
CA GLY A 121 1.26 -1.96 -27.72
C GLY A 121 1.42 -2.89 -26.52
N VAL A 122 1.72 -2.34 -25.35
CA VAL A 122 1.81 -3.07 -24.07
C VAL A 122 0.43 -3.12 -23.42
N HIS A 123 0.07 -4.23 -22.82
CA HIS A 123 -1.09 -4.34 -21.94
C HIS A 123 -0.76 -3.73 -20.57
N VAL A 124 -1.52 -2.75 -20.14
CA VAL A 124 -1.21 -1.99 -18.92
C VAL A 124 -2.29 -2.15 -17.87
N GLY A 125 -1.84 -2.28 -16.62
CA GLY A 125 -2.74 -2.43 -15.49
C GLY A 125 -2.06 -2.18 -14.16
N SER A 126 -2.76 -2.57 -13.10
CA SER A 126 -2.27 -2.47 -11.74
C SER A 126 -2.63 -3.70 -10.92
N LEU A 127 -1.77 -4.02 -9.97
CA LEU A 127 -1.96 -5.03 -8.94
C LEU A 127 -1.51 -4.45 -7.59
N HIS A 128 -2.45 -4.01 -6.77
CA HIS A 128 -2.14 -3.42 -5.46
C HIS A 128 -2.56 -4.35 -4.33
N PRO A 129 -1.63 -5.04 -3.66
CA PRO A 129 -1.93 -5.79 -2.44
C PRO A 129 -2.34 -4.84 -1.30
N LEU A 130 -3.54 -5.02 -0.75
CA LEU A 130 -4.05 -4.24 0.39
C LEU A 130 -3.36 -4.71 1.68
N GLN A 131 -2.08 -4.41 1.81
CA GLN A 131 -1.23 -4.89 2.89
C GLN A 131 -0.18 -3.84 3.28
N SER A 132 0.26 -3.87 4.54
CA SER A 132 1.37 -3.06 5.04
C SER A 132 2.71 -3.78 4.86
N PHE A 133 3.65 -3.15 4.18
CA PHE A 133 4.99 -3.68 3.92
C PHE A 133 6.04 -2.96 4.77
N ALA A 134 6.09 -3.28 6.05
CA ALA A 134 7.05 -2.66 6.99
C ALA A 134 8.49 -3.21 6.88
N GLY A 135 8.66 -4.36 6.22
CA GLY A 135 9.90 -5.15 6.14
C GLY A 135 9.72 -6.50 6.86
N GLY A 136 10.61 -7.44 6.59
CA GLY A 136 10.45 -8.83 7.06
C GLY A 136 9.47 -9.65 6.22
N ALA A 137 9.09 -10.83 6.71
CA ALA A 137 8.13 -11.70 6.03
C ALA A 137 6.72 -11.12 6.15
N THR A 138 6.18 -10.64 5.02
CA THR A 138 4.79 -10.16 4.94
C THR A 138 3.94 -11.26 4.33
N GLN A 139 2.90 -11.71 5.05
CA GLN A 139 1.98 -12.73 4.54
C GLN A 139 1.04 -12.13 3.48
N LEU A 140 0.90 -12.83 2.35
CA LEU A 140 0.01 -12.44 1.24
C LEU A 140 -1.23 -13.34 1.13
N ALA A 141 -1.22 -14.54 1.70
CA ALA A 141 -2.38 -15.41 1.72
C ALA A 141 -3.57 -14.74 2.43
N GLY A 142 -4.73 -14.72 1.79
CA GLY A 142 -5.93 -14.07 2.27
C GLY A 142 -5.97 -12.54 2.08
N VAL A 143 -4.89 -11.92 1.54
CA VAL A 143 -4.86 -10.48 1.29
C VAL A 143 -5.72 -10.15 0.07
N TYR A 144 -6.59 -9.15 0.21
CA TYR A 144 -7.30 -8.58 -0.93
C TYR A 144 -6.35 -7.77 -1.80
N MET A 145 -6.47 -7.93 -3.12
CA MET A 145 -5.59 -7.27 -4.09
C MET A 145 -6.42 -6.54 -5.14
N ALA A 146 -6.29 -5.22 -5.17
CA ALA A 146 -7.01 -4.40 -6.14
C ALA A 146 -6.37 -4.55 -7.52
N VAL A 147 -7.20 -4.85 -8.52
CA VAL A 147 -6.81 -5.01 -9.92
C VAL A 147 -7.54 -4.00 -10.80
N ASP A 148 -6.85 -3.52 -11.83
CA ASP A 148 -7.38 -2.61 -12.85
C ASP A 148 -6.50 -2.70 -14.10
N GLY A 149 -7.05 -2.38 -15.28
CA GLY A 149 -6.32 -2.43 -16.54
C GLY A 149 -7.19 -2.82 -17.73
N ASP A 150 -6.53 -3.04 -18.86
CA ASP A 150 -7.17 -3.73 -19.99
C ASP A 150 -7.40 -5.22 -19.67
N GLU A 151 -8.11 -5.91 -20.55
CA GLU A 151 -8.53 -7.30 -20.32
C GLU A 151 -7.33 -8.22 -20.01
N ALA A 152 -6.28 -8.18 -20.81
CA ALA A 152 -5.10 -9.04 -20.63
C ALA A 152 -4.33 -8.68 -19.34
N ALA A 153 -4.23 -7.40 -18.98
CA ALA A 153 -3.62 -6.96 -17.74
C ALA A 153 -4.44 -7.40 -16.52
N CYS A 154 -5.76 -7.30 -16.57
CA CYS A 154 -6.65 -7.77 -15.51
C CYS A 154 -6.59 -9.29 -15.33
N GLU A 155 -6.52 -10.07 -16.42
CA GLU A 155 -6.32 -11.52 -16.36
C GLU A 155 -4.99 -11.89 -15.70
N ALA A 156 -3.88 -11.26 -16.12
CA ALA A 156 -2.56 -11.49 -15.54
C ALA A 156 -2.51 -11.10 -14.06
N ALA A 157 -3.06 -9.93 -13.70
CA ALA A 157 -3.10 -9.47 -12.31
C ALA A 157 -3.92 -10.41 -11.42
N THR A 158 -5.07 -10.88 -11.92
CA THR A 158 -5.94 -11.84 -11.22
C THR A 158 -5.23 -13.17 -11.02
N ALA A 159 -4.56 -13.69 -12.06
CA ALA A 159 -3.78 -14.92 -11.97
C ALA A 159 -2.65 -14.82 -10.94
N ILE A 160 -1.91 -13.69 -10.92
CA ILE A 160 -0.86 -13.44 -9.94
C ILE A 160 -1.45 -13.35 -8.52
N ALA A 161 -2.51 -12.56 -8.30
CA ALA A 161 -3.14 -12.42 -7.01
C ALA A 161 -3.58 -13.78 -6.44
N THR A 162 -4.20 -14.61 -7.29
CA THR A 162 -4.65 -15.95 -6.92
C THR A 162 -3.47 -16.88 -6.60
N ALA A 163 -2.40 -16.85 -7.41
CA ALA A 163 -1.18 -17.63 -7.15
C ALA A 163 -0.49 -17.26 -5.83
N LEU A 164 -0.62 -15.99 -5.41
CA LEU A 164 -0.14 -15.49 -4.11
C LEU A 164 -1.07 -15.88 -2.94
N GLY A 165 -2.18 -16.60 -3.20
CA GLY A 165 -3.20 -16.94 -2.20
C GLY A 165 -4.07 -15.75 -1.78
N GLY A 166 -4.08 -14.68 -2.54
CA GLY A 166 -4.88 -13.48 -2.30
C GLY A 166 -6.24 -13.50 -2.98
N HIS A 167 -7.03 -12.47 -2.72
CA HIS A 167 -8.37 -12.27 -3.26
C HIS A 167 -8.39 -11.07 -4.21
N PRO A 168 -8.34 -11.27 -5.55
CA PRO A 168 -8.43 -10.17 -6.50
C PRO A 168 -9.82 -9.54 -6.50
N PHE A 169 -9.89 -8.20 -6.62
CA PHE A 169 -11.12 -7.45 -6.78
C PHE A 169 -10.86 -6.18 -7.60
N SER A 170 -11.88 -5.72 -8.32
CA SER A 170 -11.73 -4.54 -9.17
C SER A 170 -11.94 -3.25 -8.38
N VAL A 171 -11.08 -2.26 -8.66
CA VAL A 171 -11.24 -0.88 -8.21
C VAL A 171 -11.11 0.02 -9.43
N PRO A 172 -12.21 0.63 -9.91
CA PRO A 172 -12.17 1.54 -11.06
C PRO A 172 -11.20 2.71 -10.83
N ALA A 173 -10.55 3.19 -11.89
CA ALA A 173 -9.57 4.28 -11.83
C ALA A 173 -10.12 5.52 -11.08
N ALA A 174 -11.37 5.90 -11.31
CA ALA A 174 -12.01 7.04 -10.65
C ALA A 174 -12.15 6.88 -9.12
N GLU A 175 -12.16 5.64 -8.62
CA GLU A 175 -12.35 5.32 -7.19
C GLU A 175 -11.03 5.05 -6.45
N ARG A 176 -9.90 5.00 -7.14
CA ARG A 176 -8.61 4.62 -6.53
C ARG A 176 -8.17 5.53 -5.40
N ALA A 177 -8.40 6.83 -5.52
CA ALA A 177 -8.05 7.78 -4.46
C ALA A 177 -8.85 7.50 -3.17
N ALA A 178 -10.15 7.23 -3.29
CA ALA A 178 -11.01 6.88 -2.14
C ALA A 178 -10.63 5.52 -1.55
N TYR A 179 -10.37 4.53 -2.40
CA TYR A 179 -9.87 3.21 -1.99
C TYR A 179 -8.56 3.33 -1.21
N HIS A 180 -7.59 4.07 -1.73
CA HIS A 180 -6.29 4.24 -1.05
C HIS A 180 -6.43 5.04 0.25
N ALA A 181 -7.32 6.03 0.30
CA ALA A 181 -7.64 6.74 1.54
C ALA A 181 -8.19 5.78 2.63
N ALA A 182 -9.04 4.82 2.26
CA ALA A 182 -9.52 3.79 3.20
C ALA A 182 -8.37 2.92 3.73
N ALA A 183 -7.42 2.53 2.87
CA ALA A 183 -6.22 1.81 3.28
C ALA A 183 -5.34 2.63 4.23
N CYS A 184 -5.15 3.92 3.95
CA CYS A 184 -4.41 4.84 4.82
C CYS A 184 -5.07 5.00 6.19
N ILE A 185 -6.39 5.14 6.24
CA ILE A 185 -7.14 5.22 7.50
C ILE A 185 -6.94 3.94 8.32
N CYS A 186 -7.07 2.78 7.68
CA CYS A 186 -6.95 1.50 8.36
C CYS A 186 -5.53 1.20 8.89
N SER A 187 -4.50 1.61 8.17
CA SER A 187 -3.10 1.25 8.47
C SER A 187 -2.27 2.45 8.95
N ASN A 188 -2.03 3.41 8.09
CA ASN A 188 -1.09 4.50 8.40
C ASN A 188 -1.58 5.38 9.56
N TYR A 189 -2.89 5.70 9.61
CA TYR A 189 -3.42 6.52 10.68
C TYR A 189 -3.55 5.74 11.99
N ALA A 190 -3.75 4.43 11.96
CA ALA A 190 -3.66 3.61 13.16
C ALA A 190 -2.27 3.74 13.80
N VAL A 191 -1.19 3.65 13.01
CA VAL A 191 0.19 3.88 13.52
C VAL A 191 0.36 5.28 14.11
N ALA A 192 -0.20 6.31 13.46
CA ALA A 192 -0.12 7.67 13.97
C ALA A 192 -0.85 7.82 15.31
N VAL A 193 -2.04 7.23 15.46
CA VAL A 193 -2.81 7.22 16.71
C VAL A 193 -2.02 6.54 17.84
N GLU A 194 -1.42 5.39 17.56
CA GLU A 194 -0.60 4.69 18.55
C GLU A 194 0.65 5.50 18.96
N ALA A 195 1.27 6.24 18.03
CA ALA A 195 2.39 7.13 18.35
C ALA A 195 1.98 8.29 19.27
N LEU A 196 0.77 8.85 19.10
CA LEU A 196 0.23 9.86 20.02
C LEU A 196 -0.01 9.29 21.42
N ALA A 197 -0.58 8.07 21.50
CA ALA A 197 -0.78 7.38 22.77
C ALA A 197 0.53 7.05 23.47
N GLN A 198 1.54 6.57 22.72
CA GLN A 198 2.89 6.30 23.20
C GLN A 198 3.53 7.57 23.82
N ARG A 199 3.48 8.69 23.10
CA ARG A 199 4.01 9.98 23.57
C ARG A 199 3.36 10.41 24.88
N LEU A 200 2.05 10.26 25.02
CA LEU A 200 1.36 10.58 26.28
C LEU A 200 1.77 9.64 27.41
N MET A 201 1.86 8.33 27.14
CA MET A 201 2.21 7.30 28.13
C MET A 201 3.66 7.41 28.62
N SER A 202 4.58 7.91 27.79
CA SER A 202 6.01 8.08 28.17
C SER A 202 6.23 8.98 29.39
N ARG A 203 5.27 9.83 29.72
CA ARG A 203 5.29 10.70 30.94
C ARG A 203 5.39 9.89 32.23
N TRP A 204 4.86 8.67 32.26
CA TRP A 204 4.85 7.82 33.44
C TRP A 204 5.88 6.69 33.41
N LEU A 205 6.36 6.32 32.21
CA LEU A 205 7.26 5.18 32.03
C LEU A 205 8.70 5.61 31.66
N GLY A 206 8.96 6.91 31.60
CA GLY A 206 10.28 7.50 31.47
C GLY A 206 10.87 7.51 30.06
N ASN A 207 10.38 6.68 29.14
CA ASN A 207 10.80 6.67 27.73
C ASN A 207 9.71 6.10 26.82
N GLU A 208 9.86 6.34 25.50
CA GLU A 208 8.89 5.91 24.50
C GLU A 208 8.85 4.39 24.31
N GLU A 209 9.97 3.69 24.42
CA GLU A 209 10.03 2.24 24.25
C GLU A 209 9.24 1.52 25.36
N ALA A 210 9.45 1.89 26.62
CA ALA A 210 8.70 1.35 27.76
C ALA A 210 7.19 1.68 27.64
N ALA A 211 6.86 2.89 27.18
CA ALA A 211 5.49 3.32 26.93
C ALA A 211 4.80 2.43 25.88
N TRP A 212 5.49 2.14 24.77
CA TRP A 212 4.95 1.25 23.75
C TRP A 212 4.79 -0.18 24.25
N GLN A 213 5.74 -0.72 24.98
CA GLN A 213 5.64 -2.06 25.58
C GLN A 213 4.42 -2.18 26.51
N ALA A 214 4.08 -1.13 27.24
CA ALA A 214 2.90 -1.10 28.09
C ALA A 214 1.58 -1.00 27.32
N LEU A 215 1.54 -0.25 26.20
CA LEU A 215 0.35 -0.08 25.36
C LEU A 215 0.11 -1.27 24.42
N LEU A 216 1.15 -1.97 24.01
CA LEU A 216 1.05 -3.05 23.02
C LEU A 216 0.06 -4.16 23.37
N PRO A 217 -0.06 -4.65 24.65
CA PRO A 217 -1.10 -5.60 25.03
C PRO A 217 -2.52 -5.05 24.85
N LEU A 218 -2.74 -3.77 25.16
CA LEU A 218 -4.04 -3.11 24.98
C LEU A 218 -4.40 -3.03 23.49
N PHE A 219 -3.45 -2.61 22.63
CA PHE A 219 -3.65 -2.56 21.18
C PHE A 219 -3.96 -3.94 20.60
N LYS A 220 -3.18 -4.97 20.99
CA LYS A 220 -3.44 -6.37 20.58
C LYS A 220 -4.82 -6.84 21.00
N GLY A 221 -5.27 -6.50 22.21
CA GLY A 221 -6.62 -6.80 22.70
C GLY A 221 -7.69 -6.13 21.85
N THR A 222 -7.49 -4.87 21.46
CA THR A 222 -8.39 -4.15 20.54
C THR A 222 -8.44 -4.81 19.18
N ALA A 223 -7.30 -5.16 18.59
CA ALA A 223 -7.23 -5.86 17.31
C ALA A 223 -7.95 -7.22 17.36
N ALA A 224 -7.72 -8.01 18.40
CA ALA A 224 -8.41 -9.29 18.60
C ALA A 224 -9.93 -9.14 18.81
N ASN A 225 -10.38 -8.02 19.39
CA ASN A 225 -11.82 -7.74 19.48
C ASN A 225 -12.41 -7.40 18.11
N LEU A 226 -11.70 -6.61 17.30
CA LEU A 226 -12.11 -6.30 15.93
C LEU A 226 -12.19 -7.56 15.06
N GLU A 227 -11.23 -8.46 15.18
CA GLU A 227 -11.18 -9.73 14.43
C GLU A 227 -12.39 -10.63 14.68
N ARG A 228 -12.94 -10.60 15.90
CA ARG A 228 -14.11 -11.39 16.30
C ARG A 228 -15.46 -10.79 15.92
N THR A 229 -15.48 -9.61 15.33
CA THR A 229 -16.71 -8.89 14.98
C THR A 229 -16.91 -8.82 13.47
N ALA A 230 -18.16 -8.87 13.03
CA ALA A 230 -18.51 -8.67 11.63
C ALA A 230 -18.35 -7.21 11.16
N SER A 231 -18.25 -6.26 12.12
CA SER A 231 -18.08 -4.84 11.83
C SER A 231 -17.31 -4.15 12.96
N PRO A 232 -16.34 -3.27 12.67
CA PRO A 232 -15.64 -2.47 13.68
C PRO A 232 -16.58 -1.71 14.63
N ARG A 233 -17.77 -1.36 14.18
CA ARG A 233 -18.79 -0.64 14.97
C ARG A 233 -19.12 -1.35 16.26
N THR A 234 -19.24 -2.67 16.24
CA THR A 234 -19.67 -3.47 17.39
C THR A 234 -18.57 -3.70 18.41
N ALA A 235 -17.32 -3.40 18.07
CA ALA A 235 -16.19 -3.48 18.99
C ALA A 235 -15.98 -2.19 19.82
N LEU A 236 -16.77 -1.13 19.55
CA LEU A 236 -16.61 0.15 20.24
C LEU A 236 -16.86 0.04 21.73
N THR A 237 -15.88 0.49 22.54
CA THR A 237 -15.94 0.57 24.00
C THR A 237 -15.43 1.93 24.48
N GLY A 238 -15.33 2.14 25.79
CA GLY A 238 -14.73 3.34 26.37
C GLY A 238 -15.77 4.38 26.82
N PRO A 239 -15.32 5.55 27.31
CA PRO A 239 -16.19 6.56 27.94
C PRO A 239 -17.23 7.13 26.98
N ILE A 240 -16.85 7.45 25.72
CA ILE A 240 -17.80 7.99 24.73
C ILE A 240 -18.89 6.96 24.41
N ALA A 241 -18.54 5.68 24.27
CA ALA A 241 -19.52 4.63 24.00
C ALA A 241 -20.54 4.45 25.15
N ARG A 242 -20.17 4.82 26.39
CA ARG A 242 -21.03 4.77 27.56
C ARG A 242 -21.72 6.10 27.89
N GLY A 243 -21.47 7.15 27.08
CA GLY A 243 -22.00 8.48 27.34
C GLY A 243 -21.39 9.20 28.56
N ASP A 244 -20.18 8.84 28.97
CA ASP A 244 -19.49 9.42 30.13
C ASP A 244 -18.80 10.75 29.75
N VAL A 245 -19.63 11.80 29.68
CA VAL A 245 -19.20 13.17 29.35
C VAL A 245 -18.20 13.69 30.39
N THR A 246 -18.38 13.34 31.66
CA THR A 246 -17.52 13.79 32.77
C THR A 246 -16.08 13.28 32.57
N THR A 247 -15.90 12.03 32.19
CA THR A 247 -14.57 11.47 31.91
C THR A 247 -13.93 12.14 30.70
N VAL A 248 -14.70 12.41 29.63
CA VAL A 248 -14.18 13.11 28.45
C VAL A 248 -13.74 14.54 28.81
N ALA A 249 -14.52 15.27 29.63
CA ALA A 249 -14.15 16.60 30.10
C ALA A 249 -12.85 16.58 30.92
N LYS A 250 -12.66 15.58 31.79
CA LYS A 250 -11.40 15.41 32.56
C LYS A 250 -10.21 15.16 31.64
N HIS A 251 -10.38 14.35 30.57
CA HIS A 251 -9.31 14.14 29.60
C HIS A 251 -8.89 15.46 28.92
N LEU A 252 -9.87 16.25 28.45
CA LEU A 252 -9.61 17.52 27.79
C LEU A 252 -8.91 18.55 28.70
N ALA A 253 -9.16 18.49 30.01
CA ALA A 253 -8.55 19.40 30.98
C ALA A 253 -7.04 19.11 31.24
N VAL A 254 -6.56 17.90 30.96
CA VAL A 254 -5.20 17.46 31.30
C VAL A 254 -4.34 17.11 30.06
N LEU A 255 -4.95 17.00 28.89
CA LEU A 255 -4.21 16.70 27.66
C LEU A 255 -3.30 17.86 27.26
N PRO A 256 -2.06 17.56 26.82
CA PRO A 256 -1.19 18.57 26.22
C PRO A 256 -1.83 19.20 24.97
N PRO A 257 -1.62 20.51 24.74
CA PRO A 257 -2.23 21.22 23.59
C PRO A 257 -2.02 20.54 22.25
N GLU A 258 -0.86 19.98 22.02
CA GLU A 258 -0.48 19.30 20.78
C GLU A 258 -1.23 17.97 20.52
N LEU A 259 -1.90 17.42 21.51
CA LEU A 259 -2.74 16.21 21.37
C LEU A 259 -4.22 16.51 21.28
N LEU A 260 -4.65 17.72 21.61
CA LEU A 260 -6.06 18.08 21.71
C LEU A 260 -6.79 17.96 20.37
N ASP A 261 -6.21 18.44 19.28
CA ASP A 261 -6.84 18.42 17.95
C ASP A 261 -7.13 16.98 17.50
N ALA A 262 -6.15 16.10 17.65
CA ALA A 262 -6.30 14.69 17.31
C ALA A 262 -7.32 14.01 18.22
N TYR A 263 -7.25 14.23 19.53
CA TYR A 263 -8.21 13.68 20.50
C TYR A 263 -9.64 14.13 20.19
N CYS A 264 -9.85 15.42 19.94
CA CYS A 264 -11.17 15.98 19.63
C CYS A 264 -11.71 15.42 18.30
N SER A 265 -10.89 15.35 17.26
CA SER A 265 -11.30 14.82 15.95
C SER A 265 -11.71 13.35 16.03
N LEU A 266 -10.92 12.52 16.72
CA LEU A 266 -11.24 11.12 16.97
C LEU A 266 -12.47 10.98 17.89
N GLY A 267 -12.58 11.82 18.92
CA GLY A 267 -13.73 11.87 19.82
C GLY A 267 -15.04 12.17 19.08
N LEU A 268 -15.04 13.14 18.16
CA LEU A 268 -16.20 13.47 17.32
C LEU A 268 -16.61 12.30 16.41
N ALA A 269 -15.63 11.62 15.79
CA ALA A 269 -15.89 10.43 14.99
C ALA A 269 -16.48 9.30 15.85
N THR A 270 -15.93 9.08 17.05
CA THR A 270 -16.39 8.08 18.01
C THR A 270 -17.80 8.38 18.52
N THR A 271 -18.13 9.66 18.77
CA THR A 271 -19.47 10.10 19.18
C THR A 271 -20.52 9.77 18.10
N LYS A 272 -20.22 10.07 16.84
CA LYS A 272 -21.10 9.69 15.71
C LYS A 272 -21.30 8.18 15.62
N LEU A 273 -20.25 7.41 15.85
CA LEU A 273 -20.29 5.96 15.83
C LEU A 273 -21.13 5.41 17.00
N ALA A 274 -20.96 5.94 18.22
CA ALA A 274 -21.73 5.55 19.40
C ALA A 274 -23.23 5.85 19.23
N LEU A 275 -23.58 7.02 18.68
CA LEU A 275 -24.96 7.38 18.36
C LEU A 275 -25.55 6.43 17.31
N ALA A 276 -24.81 6.15 16.25
CA ALA A 276 -25.25 5.22 15.19
C ALA A 276 -25.39 3.77 15.69
N ASN A 277 -24.67 3.39 16.75
CA ASN A 277 -24.83 2.10 17.44
C ASN A 277 -26.00 2.06 18.43
N GLY A 278 -26.58 3.22 18.76
CA GLY A 278 -27.62 3.33 19.77
C GLY A 278 -27.13 3.14 21.22
N THR A 279 -25.79 3.25 21.45
CA THR A 279 -25.22 3.15 22.80
C THR A 279 -25.32 4.45 23.59
N ILE A 280 -25.53 5.57 22.89
CA ILE A 280 -25.88 6.88 23.47
C ILE A 280 -27.07 7.47 22.73
N ASP A 281 -27.83 8.34 23.38
CA ASP A 281 -28.92 9.09 22.78
C ASP A 281 -28.44 10.40 22.11
N LYS A 282 -29.40 11.15 21.56
CA LYS A 282 -29.12 12.40 20.84
C LYS A 282 -28.67 13.52 21.76
N GLU A 283 -29.18 13.57 22.97
CA GLU A 283 -28.86 14.57 23.99
C GLU A 283 -27.39 14.41 24.43
N VAL A 284 -26.97 13.23 24.80
CA VAL A 284 -25.58 12.90 25.16
C VAL A 284 -24.64 13.11 23.98
N ALA A 285 -25.07 12.73 22.78
CA ALA A 285 -24.25 12.96 21.56
C ALA A 285 -24.06 14.46 21.28
N ALA A 286 -25.08 15.29 21.52
CA ALA A 286 -24.98 16.75 21.36
C ALA A 286 -24.02 17.35 22.40
N GLU A 287 -24.11 16.93 23.68
CA GLU A 287 -23.23 17.39 24.75
C GLU A 287 -21.74 17.02 24.47
N LEU A 288 -21.47 15.76 24.12
CA LEU A 288 -20.14 15.31 23.71
C LEU A 288 -19.61 16.09 22.49
N THR A 289 -20.48 16.34 21.50
CA THR A 289 -20.10 17.11 20.31
C THR A 289 -19.75 18.56 20.66
N GLN A 290 -20.51 19.20 21.54
CA GLN A 290 -20.21 20.55 22.00
C GLN A 290 -18.88 20.60 22.76
N LEU A 291 -18.65 19.65 23.65
CA LEU A 291 -17.42 19.53 24.44
C LEU A 291 -16.17 19.33 23.57
N LEU A 292 -16.29 18.55 22.48
CA LEU A 292 -15.20 18.21 21.57
C LEU A 292 -15.00 19.19 20.42
N LYS A 293 -15.92 20.13 20.18
CA LYS A 293 -15.74 21.23 19.23
C LYS A 293 -15.03 22.38 19.93
N ARG A 294 -13.76 22.55 19.65
CA ARG A 294 -12.93 23.67 20.13
C ARG A 294 -12.53 24.58 18.98
#